data_732747747e635f8d4084d7782f88fcb4
#
_entry.id   732747747e635f8d4084d7782f88fcb4
#
_cell.length_a   1.000
_cell.length_b   1.000
_cell.length_c   1.000
_cell.angle_alpha   90.00
_cell.angle_beta   90.00
_cell.angle_gamma   90.00
#
_symmetry.space_group_name_H-M   'P 1'
#
loop_
_entity.id
_entity.type
_entity.pdbx_description
1 polymer ?
#
loop_
_entity_poly.entity_id
_entity_poly.type
_entity_poly.pdbx_seq_one_letter_code
_entity_poly.pdbx_strand_id
1 'polypeptide(L)'
;NAQVDAPGNDIVVGKGSAYDLYLSRHIQHASLVRAASSQAVVDTFLSGNHQVAAGVRQQLEADAARVPGLRLLPGRFMVIEQAMGLPRNRSARAEALLRSFVEHAKASGEVAAALQRNHVQGVSVAPPARG
;
A
#
# COMPACT_ATOMS: atom_id res chain seq x y z
N ASN A 1 -10.64 -13.87 -3.54
CA ASN A 1 -9.17 -13.75 -3.62
C ASN A 1 -8.43 -15.08 -3.41
N ALA A 2 -9.11 -16.16 -2.99
CA ALA A 2 -8.48 -17.48 -2.86
C ALA A 2 -7.91 -18.02 -4.19
N GLN A 3 -8.44 -17.59 -5.32
CA GLN A 3 -7.95 -17.95 -6.63
C GLN A 3 -6.63 -17.26 -7.02
N VAL A 4 -6.23 -16.22 -6.32
CA VAL A 4 -4.97 -15.51 -6.55
C VAL A 4 -3.78 -16.36 -6.10
N ASP A 5 -3.88 -16.97 -4.93
CA ASP A 5 -2.86 -17.88 -4.41
C ASP A 5 -3.09 -19.30 -4.93
N ALA A 6 -2.86 -19.49 -6.22
CA ALA A 6 -3.00 -20.78 -6.89
C ALA A 6 -1.69 -21.18 -7.60
N PRO A 7 -1.41 -22.47 -7.72
CA PRO A 7 -0.26 -22.94 -8.50
C PRO A 7 -0.30 -22.43 -9.94
N GLY A 8 0.82 -21.94 -10.43
CA GLY A 8 0.93 -21.39 -11.77
C GLY A 8 0.58 -19.90 -11.88
N ASN A 9 0.13 -19.25 -10.82
CA ASN A 9 -0.02 -17.81 -10.80
C ASN A 9 1.28 -17.12 -10.37
N ASP A 10 1.61 -16.06 -11.09
CA ASP A 10 2.68 -15.13 -10.73
C ASP A 10 2.06 -13.82 -10.22
N ILE A 11 2.46 -13.40 -9.03
CA ILE A 11 2.04 -12.13 -8.42
C ILE A 11 3.21 -11.16 -8.46
N VAL A 12 3.07 -10.10 -9.24
CA VAL A 12 4.10 -9.06 -9.34
C VAL A 12 3.94 -8.04 -8.21
N VAL A 13 5.02 -7.80 -7.47
CA VAL A 13 5.09 -6.84 -6.36
C VAL A 13 6.32 -5.96 -6.49
N GLY A 14 6.29 -4.76 -5.92
CA GLY A 14 7.49 -3.92 -5.79
C GLY A 14 8.45 -4.53 -4.75
N LYS A 15 9.70 -4.74 -5.13
CA LYS A 15 10.74 -5.30 -4.25
C LYS A 15 10.86 -4.50 -2.96
N GLY A 16 10.78 -5.18 -1.82
CA GLY A 16 10.90 -4.58 -0.49
C GLY A 16 9.69 -3.75 -0.05
N SER A 17 8.62 -3.69 -0.83
CA SER A 17 7.38 -3.02 -0.43
C SER A 17 6.67 -3.78 0.69
N ALA A 18 5.73 -3.12 1.38
CA ALA A 18 4.88 -3.76 2.37
C ALA A 18 4.12 -4.97 1.80
N TYR A 19 3.73 -4.90 0.53
CA TYR A 19 3.05 -5.98 -0.20
C TYR A 19 3.98 -7.18 -0.43
N ASP A 20 5.22 -6.94 -0.84
CA ASP A 20 6.24 -7.98 -0.97
C ASP A 20 6.47 -8.69 0.36
N LEU A 21 6.69 -7.92 1.43
CA LEU A 21 6.94 -8.47 2.77
C LEU A 21 5.73 -9.27 3.30
N TYR A 22 4.53 -8.79 3.06
CA TYR A 22 3.31 -9.48 3.47
C TYR A 22 3.09 -10.77 2.68
N LEU A 23 3.09 -10.69 1.35
CA LEU A 23 2.82 -11.84 0.49
C LEU A 23 3.88 -12.92 0.61
N SER A 24 5.16 -12.56 0.79
CA SER A 24 6.25 -13.52 1.06
C SER A 24 6.01 -14.42 2.27
N ARG A 25 5.15 -13.99 3.20
CA ARG A 25 4.84 -14.75 4.43
C ARG A 25 3.49 -15.48 4.36
N HIS A 26 2.62 -15.11 3.42
CA HIS A 26 1.22 -15.56 3.45
C HIS A 26 0.81 -16.37 2.24
N ILE A 27 1.45 -16.21 1.07
CA ILE A 27 1.16 -17.06 -0.08
C ILE A 27 1.78 -18.44 0.10
N GLN A 28 1.08 -19.45 -0.39
CA GLN A 28 1.48 -20.86 -0.27
C GLN A 28 1.68 -21.53 -1.62
N HIS A 29 1.00 -21.07 -2.66
CA HIS A 29 0.92 -21.76 -3.94
C HIS A 29 1.39 -20.91 -5.14
N ALA A 30 1.09 -19.62 -5.12
CA ALA A 30 1.52 -18.68 -6.16
C ALA A 30 3.00 -18.31 -6.01
N SER A 31 3.59 -17.83 -7.11
CA SER A 31 4.98 -17.31 -7.11
C SER A 31 5.00 -15.80 -7.01
N LEU A 32 6.02 -15.24 -6.37
CA LEU A 32 6.25 -13.79 -6.34
C LEU A 32 7.29 -13.38 -7.37
N VAL A 33 6.91 -12.43 -8.21
CA VAL A 33 7.81 -11.73 -9.14
C VAL A 33 8.05 -10.31 -8.61
N ARG A 34 9.30 -9.94 -8.41
CA ARG A 34 9.68 -8.66 -7.81
C ARG A 34 10.08 -7.66 -8.88
N ALA A 35 9.25 -6.65 -9.10
CA ALA A 35 9.60 -5.48 -9.90
C ALA A 35 10.64 -4.62 -9.16
N ALA A 36 11.42 -3.83 -9.88
CA ALA A 36 12.48 -3.01 -9.31
C ALA A 36 11.96 -1.96 -8.31
N SER A 37 10.74 -1.48 -8.49
CA SER A 37 10.07 -0.52 -7.61
C SER A 37 8.55 -0.73 -7.63
N SER A 38 7.84 -0.07 -6.71
CA SER A 38 6.37 -0.08 -6.71
C SER A 38 5.78 0.54 -7.98
N GLN A 39 6.43 1.53 -8.56
CA GLN A 39 6.00 2.17 -9.83
C GLN A 39 6.18 1.25 -11.04
N ALA A 40 7.14 0.35 -10.99
CA ALA A 40 7.43 -0.59 -12.08
C ALA A 40 6.54 -1.85 -12.08
N VAL A 41 5.64 -2.00 -11.11
CA VAL A 41 4.84 -3.24 -10.92
C VAL A 41 3.98 -3.53 -12.15
N VAL A 42 3.21 -2.56 -12.63
CA VAL A 42 2.28 -2.79 -13.75
C VAL A 42 3.02 -2.99 -15.06
N ASP A 43 4.10 -2.26 -15.31
CA ASP A 43 4.92 -2.47 -16.51
C ASP A 43 5.60 -3.85 -16.51
N THR A 44 6.10 -4.30 -15.37
CA THR A 44 6.64 -5.67 -15.20
C THR A 44 5.55 -6.73 -15.41
N PHE A 45 4.37 -6.52 -14.84
CA PHE A 45 3.21 -7.38 -15.01
C PHE A 45 2.82 -7.55 -16.48
N LEU A 46 2.76 -6.45 -17.23
CA LEU A 46 2.39 -6.47 -18.65
C LEU A 46 3.47 -7.11 -19.52
N SER A 47 4.73 -6.71 -19.34
CA SER A 47 5.84 -7.20 -20.15
C SER A 47 6.15 -8.69 -19.96
N GLY A 48 5.93 -9.19 -18.73
CA GLY A 48 6.14 -10.59 -18.38
C GLY A 48 4.90 -11.48 -18.59
N ASN A 49 3.78 -10.91 -19.04
CA ASN A 49 2.50 -11.63 -19.19
C ASN A 49 2.09 -12.37 -17.91
N HIS A 50 2.29 -11.75 -16.75
CA HIS A 50 1.95 -12.32 -15.45
C HIS A 50 0.44 -12.23 -15.16
N GLN A 51 -0.05 -12.99 -14.19
CA GLN A 51 -1.49 -13.13 -13.93
C GLN A 51 -2.02 -12.07 -12.97
N VAL A 52 -1.21 -11.63 -11.99
CA VAL A 52 -1.63 -10.73 -10.92
C VAL A 52 -0.59 -9.66 -10.66
N ALA A 53 -1.03 -8.44 -10.40
CA ALA A 53 -0.22 -7.35 -9.88
C ALA A 53 -0.77 -6.93 -8.51
N ALA A 54 0.10 -6.73 -7.54
CA ALA A 54 -0.27 -6.30 -6.20
C ALA A 54 0.48 -5.02 -5.80
N GLY A 55 -0.26 -4.06 -5.26
CA GLY A 55 0.31 -2.76 -4.91
C GLY A 55 -0.71 -1.86 -4.23
N VAL A 56 -0.36 -0.58 -4.13
CA VAL A 56 -1.23 0.47 -3.60
C VAL A 56 -2.45 0.62 -4.51
N ARG A 57 -3.64 0.60 -3.91
CA ARG A 57 -4.91 0.68 -4.64
C ARG A 57 -4.96 1.88 -5.59
N GLN A 58 -4.60 3.07 -5.12
CA GLN A 58 -4.65 4.31 -5.92
C GLN A 58 -3.75 4.23 -7.15
N GLN A 59 -2.57 3.64 -7.02
CA GLN A 59 -1.66 3.45 -8.14
C GLN A 59 -2.23 2.44 -9.14
N LEU A 60 -2.75 1.33 -8.65
CA LEU A 60 -3.35 0.30 -9.52
C LEU A 60 -4.62 0.79 -10.22
N GLU A 61 -5.43 1.65 -9.57
CA GLU A 61 -6.60 2.30 -10.19
C GLU A 61 -6.17 3.24 -11.32
N ALA A 62 -5.15 4.07 -11.09
CA ALA A 62 -4.61 4.96 -12.11
C ALA A 62 -4.03 4.18 -13.30
N ASP A 63 -3.32 3.09 -13.05
CA ASP A 63 -2.77 2.23 -14.10
C ASP A 63 -3.87 1.49 -14.87
N ALA A 64 -4.91 1.01 -14.21
CA ALA A 64 -6.05 0.37 -14.84
C ALA A 64 -6.87 1.34 -15.72
N ALA A 65 -6.93 2.62 -15.33
CA ALA A 65 -7.55 3.66 -16.17
C ALA A 65 -6.72 3.98 -17.42
N ARG A 66 -5.39 3.88 -17.32
CA ARG A 66 -4.45 4.17 -18.41
C ARG A 66 -4.29 3.00 -19.39
N VAL A 67 -4.38 1.77 -18.90
CA VAL A 67 -4.10 0.56 -19.69
C VAL A 67 -5.38 -0.24 -19.87
N PRO A 68 -5.94 -0.33 -21.08
CA PRO A 68 -7.13 -1.15 -21.34
C PRO A 68 -6.92 -2.63 -21.01
N GLY A 69 -7.98 -3.29 -20.56
CA GLY A 69 -7.97 -4.74 -20.26
C GLY A 69 -7.53 -5.08 -18.83
N LEU A 70 -7.07 -4.11 -18.04
CA LEU A 70 -6.80 -4.31 -16.62
C LEU A 70 -8.07 -4.11 -15.79
N ARG A 71 -8.19 -4.86 -14.72
CA ARG A 71 -9.27 -4.70 -13.74
C ARG A 71 -8.73 -4.86 -12.31
N LEU A 72 -9.28 -4.11 -11.38
CA LEU A 72 -9.02 -4.37 -9.98
C LEU A 72 -9.91 -5.49 -9.46
N LEU A 73 -9.32 -6.35 -8.64
CA LEU A 73 -10.09 -7.34 -7.89
C LEU A 73 -10.82 -6.65 -6.72
N PRO A 74 -12.03 -7.12 -6.37
CA PRO A 74 -12.76 -6.57 -5.24
C PRO A 74 -12.06 -6.86 -3.91
N GLY A 75 -12.24 -5.96 -2.94
CA GLY A 75 -11.68 -6.10 -1.59
C GLY A 75 -10.21 -5.68 -1.50
N ARG A 76 -9.57 -6.16 -0.46
CA ARG A 76 -8.15 -5.89 -0.14
C ARG A 76 -7.57 -7.09 0.59
N PHE A 77 -6.27 -7.31 0.48
CA PHE A 77 -5.58 -8.39 1.19
C PHE A 77 -4.82 -7.89 2.42
N MET A 78 -4.50 -6.60 2.49
CA MET A 78 -3.89 -5.96 3.65
C MET A 78 -4.22 -4.47 3.72
N VAL A 79 -3.97 -3.87 4.86
CA VAL A 79 -4.04 -2.43 5.11
C VAL A 79 -2.65 -1.94 5.49
N ILE A 80 -2.25 -0.80 4.94
CA ILE A 80 -1.02 -0.11 5.34
C ILE A 80 -1.40 1.06 6.25
N GLU A 81 -0.80 1.09 7.43
CA GLU A 81 -0.88 2.23 8.33
C GLU A 81 0.30 3.17 8.05
N GLN A 82 0.01 4.27 7.35
CA GLN A 82 1.01 5.30 7.08
C GLN A 82 1.31 6.06 8.36
N ALA A 83 2.59 6.28 8.65
CA ALA A 83 3.04 6.95 9.87
C ALA A 83 4.16 7.94 9.58
N MET A 84 4.24 8.98 10.40
CA MET A 84 5.42 9.84 10.47
C MET A 84 6.48 9.18 11.35
N GLY A 85 7.75 9.31 10.97
CA GLY A 85 8.87 8.75 11.71
C GLY A 85 9.90 9.80 12.12
N LEU A 86 10.61 9.50 13.20
CA LEU A 86 11.79 10.25 13.66
C LEU A 86 13.00 9.32 13.66
N PRO A 87 14.21 9.84 13.40
CA PRO A 87 15.44 9.09 13.67
C PRO A 87 15.53 8.69 15.15
N ARG A 88 16.06 7.50 15.42
CA ARG A 88 16.13 6.93 16.77
C ARG A 88 16.96 7.76 17.77
N ASN A 89 17.84 8.62 17.27
CA ASN A 89 18.69 9.50 18.09
C ASN A 89 18.05 10.83 18.49
N ARG A 90 16.75 10.99 18.26
CA ARG A 90 16.02 12.20 18.70
C ARG A 90 15.57 12.06 20.15
N SER A 91 15.36 13.22 20.81
CA SER A 91 14.96 13.26 22.21
C SER A 91 13.53 12.74 22.40
N ALA A 92 13.25 12.23 23.61
CA ALA A 92 11.88 11.84 23.99
C ALA A 92 10.88 12.99 23.85
N ARG A 93 11.32 14.25 24.06
CA ARG A 93 10.49 15.44 23.82
C ARG A 93 10.10 15.59 22.36
N ALA A 94 11.01 15.33 21.42
CA ALA A 94 10.71 15.38 19.99
C ALA A 94 9.72 14.28 19.58
N GLU A 95 9.85 13.09 20.15
CA GLU A 95 8.90 11.99 19.93
C GLU A 95 7.50 12.35 20.46
N ALA A 96 7.41 12.85 21.69
CA ALA A 96 6.15 13.28 22.29
C ALA A 96 5.48 14.41 21.49
N LEU A 97 6.26 15.37 20.99
CA LEU A 97 5.77 16.46 20.15
C LEU A 97 5.20 15.93 18.82
N LEU A 98 5.91 15.03 18.14
CA LEU A 98 5.43 14.44 16.89
C LEU A 98 4.15 13.63 17.11
N ARG A 99 4.10 12.81 18.14
CA ARG A 99 2.92 12.03 18.51
C ARG A 99 1.71 12.94 18.77
N SER A 100 1.89 13.99 19.60
CA SER A 100 0.85 14.96 19.90
C SER A 100 0.36 15.70 18.64
N PHE A 101 1.28 16.11 17.78
CA PHE A 101 0.95 16.76 16.51
C PHE A 101 0.09 15.85 15.61
N VAL A 102 0.50 14.61 15.42
CA VAL A 102 -0.25 13.66 14.58
C VAL A 102 -1.64 13.38 15.14
N GLU A 103 -1.75 13.12 16.44
CA GLU A 103 -3.05 12.89 17.09
C GLU A 103 -3.96 14.11 17.01
N HIS A 104 -3.41 15.32 17.19
CA HIS A 104 -4.16 16.56 17.02
C HIS A 104 -4.65 16.75 15.58
N ALA A 105 -3.80 16.55 14.59
CA ALA A 105 -4.15 16.69 13.18
C ALA A 105 -5.23 15.68 12.74
N LYS A 106 -5.22 14.47 13.31
CA LYS A 106 -6.29 13.48 13.10
C LYS A 106 -7.61 13.94 13.72
N ALA A 107 -7.56 14.38 14.99
CA ALA A 107 -8.74 14.76 15.77
C ALA A 107 -9.40 16.06 15.27
N SER A 108 -8.61 17.03 14.82
CA SER A 108 -9.09 18.32 14.31
C SER A 108 -9.73 18.23 12.91
N GLY A 109 -9.56 17.09 12.20
CA GLY A 109 -10.02 16.92 10.83
C GLY A 109 -9.04 17.43 9.75
N GLU A 110 -7.87 17.94 10.12
CA GLU A 110 -6.86 18.42 9.17
C GLU A 110 -6.39 17.32 8.21
N VAL A 111 -6.19 16.10 8.71
CA VAL A 111 -5.81 14.95 7.86
C VAL A 111 -6.92 14.64 6.87
N ALA A 112 -8.17 14.58 7.31
CA ALA A 112 -9.32 14.34 6.43
C ALA A 112 -9.45 15.42 5.35
N ALA A 113 -9.30 16.70 5.73
CA ALA A 113 -9.34 17.82 4.79
C ALA A 113 -8.18 17.78 3.79
N ALA A 114 -6.98 17.38 4.23
CA ALA A 114 -5.82 17.23 3.34
C ALA A 114 -6.04 16.12 2.30
N LEU A 115 -6.59 14.97 2.71
CA LEU A 115 -6.95 13.88 1.80
C LEU A 115 -7.97 14.32 0.75
N GLN A 116 -8.99 15.06 1.16
CA GLN A 116 -10.00 15.61 0.24
C GLN A 116 -9.40 16.61 -0.76
N ARG A 117 -8.61 17.58 -0.28
CA ARG A 117 -7.96 18.59 -1.16
C ARG A 117 -7.05 17.97 -2.20
N ASN A 118 -6.41 16.84 -1.87
CA ASN A 118 -5.51 16.14 -2.78
C ASN A 118 -6.18 14.99 -3.54
N HIS A 119 -7.51 14.89 -3.47
CA HIS A 119 -8.28 13.84 -4.16
C HIS A 119 -7.82 12.42 -3.88
N VAL A 120 -7.30 12.15 -2.67
CA VAL A 120 -6.83 10.82 -2.27
C VAL A 120 -8.02 9.96 -1.87
N GLN A 121 -8.32 8.95 -2.66
CA GLN A 121 -9.43 8.02 -2.44
C GLN A 121 -8.95 6.68 -1.86
N GLY A 122 -9.89 5.92 -1.29
CA GLY A 122 -9.61 4.57 -0.78
C GLY A 122 -8.76 4.53 0.49
N VAL A 123 -8.62 5.67 1.17
CA VAL A 123 -7.94 5.82 2.46
C VAL A 123 -8.89 6.36 3.53
N SER A 124 -8.56 6.13 4.77
CA SER A 124 -9.27 6.69 5.92
C SER A 124 -8.28 7.25 6.94
N VAL A 125 -8.73 8.21 7.75
CA VAL A 125 -7.94 8.68 8.89
C VAL A 125 -7.82 7.54 9.89
N ALA A 126 -6.59 7.25 10.35
CA ALA A 126 -6.37 6.22 11.34
C ALA A 126 -7.06 6.58 12.67
N PRO A 127 -7.56 5.58 13.43
CA PRO A 127 -8.12 5.85 14.75
C PRO A 127 -7.07 6.43 15.70
N PRO A 128 -7.49 7.02 16.85
CA PRO A 128 -6.56 7.47 17.87
C PRO A 128 -5.58 6.36 18.26
N ALA A 129 -4.31 6.72 18.47
CA ALA A 129 -3.33 5.76 18.94
C ALA A 129 -3.75 5.20 20.31
N ARG A 130 -3.62 3.89 20.46
CA ARG A 130 -3.76 3.26 21.78
C ARG A 130 -2.56 3.67 22.63
N GLY A 131 -2.84 4.21 23.81
CA GLY A 131 -1.81 4.64 24.76
C GLY A 131 -0.93 3.49 25.24
#